data_4c0c0567938ec1a5a0c96bc0bf726738
#
_entry.id   4c0c0567938ec1a5a0c96bc0bf726738
#
_cell.length_a   1.000
_cell.length_b   1.000
_cell.length_c   1.000
_cell.angle_alpha   90.00
_cell.angle_beta   90.00
_cell.angle_gamma   90.00
#
_symmetry.space_group_name_H-M   'P 1'
#
loop_
_entity.id
_entity.type
_entity.pdbx_description
1 polymer ?
#
loop_
_entity_poly.entity_id
_entity_poly.type
_entity_poly.pdbx_seq_one_letter_code
_entity_poly.pdbx_strand_id
1 'polypeptide(L)'
;MKGSFVVELAGDMAIVRFRGEATEALLLECHEHLLDVVKKAGRRKILYDAREMTTPDLDLVFLQRQLVDAGYLGDSLRRAIVVSNTKLAYLARLAFGDGEYEVFYNDVNSAIQWLEGAPSK
;
A
#
# COMPACT_ATOMS: atom_id res chain seq x y z
N MET A 1 -0.56 -18.22 10.54
CA MET A 1 0.32 -18.37 9.37
C MET A 1 1.20 -17.13 9.24
N LYS A 2 2.47 -17.39 9.05
CA LYS A 2 3.42 -16.30 8.94
C LYS A 2 3.19 -15.51 7.65
N GLY A 3 3.18 -14.21 7.76
CA GLY A 3 2.94 -13.38 6.61
C GLY A 3 4.17 -13.17 5.74
N SER A 4 3.94 -12.71 4.53
CA SER A 4 5.01 -12.39 3.59
C SER A 4 4.54 -11.27 2.66
N PHE A 5 5.49 -10.67 1.97
CA PHE A 5 5.15 -9.71 0.92
C PHE A 5 6.09 -9.89 -0.27
N VAL A 6 5.61 -9.46 -1.43
CA VAL A 6 6.39 -9.45 -2.66
C VAL A 6 6.23 -8.08 -3.29
N VAL A 7 7.31 -7.53 -3.83
CA VAL A 7 7.26 -6.26 -4.55
C VAL A 7 7.64 -6.52 -6.01
N GLU A 8 6.77 -6.10 -6.92
CA GLU A 8 7.00 -6.22 -8.36
C GLU A 8 6.96 -4.83 -8.98
N LEU A 9 7.79 -4.61 -9.99
CA LEU A 9 7.80 -3.35 -10.73
C LEU A 9 7.10 -3.57 -12.07
N ALA A 10 6.14 -2.71 -12.37
CA ALA A 10 5.38 -2.79 -13.61
C ALA A 10 5.20 -1.37 -14.16
N GLY A 11 5.89 -1.07 -15.26
CA GLY A 11 5.86 0.28 -15.80
C GLY A 11 6.38 1.29 -14.80
N ASP A 12 5.57 2.29 -14.47
CA ASP A 12 5.94 3.31 -13.50
C ASP A 12 5.33 3.05 -12.12
N MET A 13 4.84 1.84 -11.87
CA MET A 13 4.26 1.53 -10.58
C MET A 13 4.97 0.38 -9.89
N ALA A 14 4.86 0.36 -8.58
CA ALA A 14 5.30 -0.75 -7.75
C ALA A 14 4.07 -1.46 -7.23
N ILE A 15 4.05 -2.78 -7.30
CA ILE A 15 2.94 -3.59 -6.81
C ILE A 15 3.43 -4.37 -5.62
N VAL A 16 2.78 -4.17 -4.48
CA VAL A 16 3.11 -4.87 -3.24
C VAL A 16 1.98 -5.84 -2.93
N ARG A 17 2.29 -7.11 -2.80
CA ARG A 17 1.31 -8.12 -2.42
C ARG A 17 1.62 -8.65 -1.05
N PHE A 18 0.65 -8.55 -0.16
CA PHE A 18 0.75 -9.10 1.19
C PHE A 18 -0.07 -10.36 1.30
N ARG A 19 0.47 -11.35 2.03
CA ARG A 19 -0.23 -12.59 2.33
C ARG A 19 -0.06 -12.92 3.80
N GLY A 20 -1.12 -13.42 4.42
CA GLY A 20 -1.07 -13.90 5.78
C GLY A 20 -0.98 -12.77 6.79
N GLU A 21 -0.36 -13.07 7.91
CA GLU A 21 -0.35 -12.18 9.06
C GLU A 21 0.82 -11.21 8.98
N ALA A 22 0.51 -9.92 8.99
CA ALA A 22 1.54 -8.88 9.00
C ALA A 22 2.06 -8.71 10.43
N THR A 23 3.38 -8.50 10.53
CA THR A 23 4.01 -8.18 11.80
C THR A 23 4.69 -6.82 11.67
N GLU A 24 5.11 -6.26 12.79
CA GLU A 24 5.84 -5.00 12.78
C GLU A 24 7.11 -5.12 11.93
N ALA A 25 7.86 -6.20 12.10
CA ALA A 25 9.09 -6.41 11.33
C ALA A 25 8.81 -6.47 9.84
N LEU A 26 7.75 -7.19 9.46
CA LEU A 26 7.37 -7.30 8.05
C LEU A 26 6.98 -5.95 7.47
N LEU A 27 6.22 -5.17 8.22
CA LEU A 27 5.78 -3.86 7.78
C LEU A 27 6.96 -2.91 7.57
N LEU A 28 7.90 -2.90 8.50
CA LEU A 28 9.09 -2.06 8.38
C LEU A 28 9.97 -2.49 7.22
N GLU A 29 10.12 -3.79 7.03
CA GLU A 29 10.90 -4.32 5.91
C GLU A 29 10.28 -3.90 4.57
N CYS A 30 8.96 -3.98 4.47
CA CYS A 30 8.27 -3.55 3.26
C CYS A 30 8.45 -2.07 3.02
N HIS A 31 8.36 -1.27 4.08
CA HIS A 31 8.53 0.18 3.98
C HIS A 31 9.92 0.53 3.46
N GLU A 32 10.95 -0.13 3.97
CA GLU A 32 12.33 0.10 3.51
C GLU A 32 12.49 -0.27 2.04
N HIS A 33 11.88 -1.39 1.63
CA HIS A 33 11.94 -1.81 0.24
C HIS A 33 11.29 -0.76 -0.67
N LEU A 34 10.14 -0.22 -0.24
CA LEU A 34 9.46 0.80 -1.01
C LEU A 34 10.26 2.10 -1.07
N LEU A 35 10.95 2.46 0.00
CA LEU A 35 11.83 3.62 -0.03
C LEU A 35 12.89 3.48 -1.11
N ASP A 36 13.51 2.30 -1.20
CA ASP A 36 14.48 2.03 -2.25
C ASP A 36 13.89 2.17 -3.63
N VAL A 37 12.71 1.58 -3.84
CA VAL A 37 12.06 1.60 -5.15
C VAL A 37 11.72 3.03 -5.55
N VAL A 38 11.18 3.82 -4.64
CA VAL A 38 10.80 5.20 -4.94
C VAL A 38 12.04 6.03 -5.24
N LYS A 39 13.08 5.90 -4.43
CA LYS A 39 14.28 6.74 -4.59
C LYS A 39 15.11 6.34 -5.79
N LYS A 40 15.29 5.03 -6.01
CA LYS A 40 16.20 4.56 -7.06
C LYS A 40 15.52 4.41 -8.40
N ALA A 41 14.29 3.91 -8.42
CA ALA A 41 13.57 3.65 -9.65
C ALA A 41 12.59 4.76 -10.04
N GLY A 42 12.35 5.72 -9.14
CA GLY A 42 11.46 6.83 -9.43
C GLY A 42 9.99 6.45 -9.55
N ARG A 43 9.59 5.35 -8.94
CA ARG A 43 8.18 4.92 -9.00
C ARG A 43 7.36 5.80 -8.09
N ARG A 44 6.28 6.37 -8.61
CA ARG A 44 5.40 7.25 -7.85
C ARG A 44 4.00 6.70 -7.68
N LYS A 45 3.73 5.52 -8.25
CA LYS A 45 2.44 4.86 -8.16
C LYS A 45 2.64 3.54 -7.45
N ILE A 46 1.89 3.31 -6.39
CA ILE A 46 2.04 2.10 -5.59
C ILE A 46 0.68 1.42 -5.47
N LEU A 47 0.63 0.14 -5.80
CA LEU A 47 -0.56 -0.67 -5.61
C LEU A 47 -0.30 -1.64 -4.48
N TYR A 48 -1.12 -1.55 -3.43
CA TYR A 48 -1.06 -2.49 -2.30
C TYR A 48 -2.16 -3.52 -2.49
N ASP A 49 -1.77 -4.77 -2.74
CA ASP A 49 -2.73 -5.86 -2.87
C ASP A 49 -2.80 -6.58 -1.53
N ALA A 50 -3.83 -6.28 -0.76
CA ALA A 50 -4.03 -6.82 0.58
C ALA A 50 -5.17 -7.83 0.62
N ARG A 51 -5.54 -8.40 -0.53
CA ARG A 51 -6.67 -9.33 -0.58
C ARG A 51 -6.44 -10.60 0.23
N GLU A 52 -5.21 -11.04 0.35
CA GLU A 52 -4.87 -12.26 1.07
C GLU A 52 -4.26 -11.97 2.43
N MET A 53 -4.37 -10.76 2.89
CA MET A 53 -3.84 -10.34 4.17
C MET A 53 -4.82 -10.64 5.28
N THR A 54 -4.31 -11.21 6.36
CA THR A 54 -5.10 -11.36 7.58
C THR A 54 -5.34 -9.99 8.19
N THR A 55 -6.52 -9.77 8.77
CA THR A 55 -6.84 -8.49 9.38
C THR A 55 -5.77 -8.11 10.40
N PRO A 56 -5.11 -6.97 10.24
CA PRO A 56 -4.03 -6.58 11.16
C PRO A 56 -4.56 -6.00 12.45
N ASP A 57 -3.72 -6.01 13.49
CA ASP A 57 -4.01 -5.33 14.74
C ASP A 57 -3.98 -3.82 14.53
N LEU A 58 -4.71 -3.10 15.38
CA LEU A 58 -4.72 -1.64 15.31
C LEU A 58 -3.33 -1.05 15.53
N ASP A 59 -2.49 -1.69 16.34
CA ASP A 59 -1.13 -1.21 16.54
C ASP A 59 -0.35 -1.15 15.23
N LEU A 60 -0.54 -2.14 14.37
CA LEU A 60 0.12 -2.16 13.06
C LEU A 60 -0.46 -1.09 12.15
N VAL A 61 -1.77 -0.86 12.23
CA VAL A 61 -2.41 0.18 11.43
C VAL A 61 -1.85 1.55 11.82
N PHE A 62 -1.70 1.81 13.11
CA PHE A 62 -1.16 3.08 13.57
C PHE A 62 0.32 3.23 13.24
N LEU A 63 1.09 2.14 13.26
CA LEU A 63 2.47 2.18 12.81
C LEU A 63 2.54 2.59 11.34
N GLN A 64 1.70 1.99 10.50
CA GLN A 64 1.65 2.36 9.09
C GLN A 64 1.29 3.84 8.92
N ARG A 65 0.35 4.35 9.73
CA ARG A 65 -0.01 5.75 9.68
C ARG A 65 1.17 6.64 10.03
N GLN A 66 1.95 6.26 11.02
CA GLN A 66 3.14 7.02 11.40
C GLN A 66 4.15 7.04 10.25
N LEU A 67 4.34 5.92 9.56
CA LEU A 67 5.26 5.86 8.44
C LEU A 67 4.79 6.75 7.29
N VAL A 68 3.49 6.79 7.04
CA VAL A 68 2.92 7.65 6.00
C VAL A 68 3.08 9.11 6.39
N ASP A 69 2.74 9.46 7.63
CA ASP A 69 2.80 10.85 8.09
C ASP A 69 4.22 11.38 8.16
N ALA A 70 5.20 10.51 8.34
CA ALA A 70 6.60 10.92 8.34
C ALA A 70 7.08 11.41 6.98
N GLY A 71 6.35 11.07 5.91
CA GLY A 71 6.66 11.59 4.59
C GLY A 71 7.92 11.04 3.95
N TYR A 72 8.43 9.92 4.42
CA TYR A 72 9.68 9.36 3.90
C TYR A 72 9.58 9.00 2.42
N LEU A 73 8.39 8.65 1.94
CA LEU A 73 8.20 8.28 0.54
C LEU A 73 7.90 9.48 -0.34
N GLY A 74 7.74 10.67 0.25
CA GLY A 74 7.48 11.89 -0.49
C GLY A 74 6.00 12.19 -0.63
N ASP A 75 5.70 13.39 -1.11
CA ASP A 75 4.33 13.90 -1.13
C ASP A 75 3.59 13.59 -2.42
N SER A 76 4.29 13.14 -3.45
CA SER A 76 3.67 12.96 -4.77
C SER A 76 3.33 11.51 -5.06
N LEU A 77 3.26 10.68 -4.04
CA LEU A 77 2.90 9.28 -4.23
C LEU A 77 1.40 9.12 -4.39
N ARG A 78 1.04 8.24 -5.28
CA ARG A 78 -0.34 7.87 -5.53
C ARG A 78 -0.50 6.40 -5.17
N ARG A 79 -1.44 6.08 -4.30
CA ARG A 79 -1.60 4.73 -3.77
C ARG A 79 -2.97 4.16 -4.07
N ALA A 80 -3.01 2.93 -4.56
CA ALA A 80 -4.25 2.17 -4.69
C ALA A 80 -4.15 0.98 -3.73
N ILE A 81 -5.22 0.73 -2.98
CA ILE A 81 -5.23 -0.35 -2.01
C ILE A 81 -6.37 -1.29 -2.37
N VAL A 82 -6.06 -2.56 -2.63
CA VAL A 82 -7.06 -3.56 -2.97
C VAL A 82 -7.28 -4.46 -1.76
N VAL A 83 -8.53 -4.52 -1.32
CA VAL A 83 -8.89 -5.28 -0.11
C VAL A 83 -10.00 -6.27 -0.45
N SER A 84 -10.24 -7.22 0.46
CA SER A 84 -11.25 -8.26 0.24
C SER A 84 -12.54 -8.03 1.03
N ASN A 85 -12.55 -7.06 1.96
CA ASN A 85 -13.75 -6.84 2.77
C ASN A 85 -13.75 -5.42 3.33
N THR A 86 -14.90 -5.05 3.93
CA THR A 86 -15.09 -3.69 4.43
C THR A 86 -14.22 -3.38 5.65
N LYS A 87 -13.92 -4.38 6.46
CA LYS A 87 -13.07 -4.15 7.62
C LYS A 87 -11.66 -3.75 7.20
N LEU A 88 -11.10 -4.46 6.22
CA LEU A 88 -9.79 -4.10 5.69
C LEU A 88 -9.82 -2.72 5.03
N ALA A 89 -10.92 -2.38 4.36
CA ALA A 89 -11.05 -1.06 3.75
C ALA A 89 -11.02 0.03 4.81
N TYR A 90 -11.74 -0.17 5.91
CA TYR A 90 -11.75 0.78 7.01
C TYR A 90 -10.34 0.96 7.60
N LEU A 91 -9.65 -0.16 7.83
CA LEU A 91 -8.31 -0.11 8.39
C LEU A 91 -7.32 0.55 7.42
N ALA A 92 -7.50 0.35 6.12
CA ALA A 92 -6.65 1.00 5.13
C ALA A 92 -6.81 2.51 5.20
N ARG A 93 -8.04 2.99 5.36
CA ARG A 93 -8.27 4.43 5.48
C ARG A 93 -7.61 5.01 6.73
N LEU A 94 -7.64 4.26 7.83
CA LEU A 94 -6.94 4.70 9.04
C LEU A 94 -5.43 4.73 8.81
N ALA A 95 -4.90 3.72 8.11
CA ALA A 95 -3.45 3.59 7.92
C ALA A 95 -2.89 4.66 7.00
N PHE A 96 -3.63 5.09 5.99
CA PHE A 96 -3.11 6.02 5.00
C PHE A 96 -3.59 7.47 5.18
N GLY A 97 -4.58 7.65 6.04
CA GLY A 97 -4.97 9.00 6.45
C GLY A 97 -5.50 9.86 5.32
N ASP A 98 -4.94 11.05 5.18
CA ASP A 98 -5.43 12.04 4.23
C ASP A 98 -4.62 12.07 2.94
N GLY A 99 -3.73 11.12 2.72
CA GLY A 99 -2.93 11.08 1.51
C GLY A 99 -3.76 10.81 0.26
N GLU A 100 -3.11 10.86 -0.88
CA GLU A 100 -3.79 10.55 -2.14
C GLU A 100 -3.84 9.03 -2.31
N TYR A 101 -5.01 8.44 -2.11
CA TYR A 101 -5.20 7.02 -2.26
C TYR A 101 -6.66 6.70 -2.54
N GLU A 102 -6.88 5.49 -3.04
CA GLU A 102 -8.22 4.98 -3.28
C GLU A 102 -8.26 3.51 -2.90
N VAL A 103 -9.39 3.07 -2.35
CA VAL A 103 -9.57 1.69 -1.90
C VAL A 103 -10.50 0.96 -2.85
N PHE A 104 -10.11 -0.25 -3.26
CA PHE A 104 -10.86 -1.06 -4.21
C PHE A 104 -11.15 -2.42 -3.58
N TYR A 105 -12.33 -2.99 -3.88
CA TYR A 105 -12.74 -4.29 -3.35
C TYR A 105 -12.52 -5.35 -4.39
N ASN A 106 -11.50 -6.21 -4.19
CA ASN A 106 -11.19 -7.36 -5.06
C ASN A 106 -10.98 -6.99 -6.53
N ASP A 107 -10.77 -5.73 -6.85
CA ASP A 107 -10.73 -5.25 -8.23
C ASP A 107 -9.39 -4.63 -8.54
N VAL A 108 -8.43 -5.49 -8.87
CA VAL A 108 -7.07 -5.04 -9.19
C VAL A 108 -7.06 -4.23 -10.49
N ASN A 109 -7.88 -4.63 -11.47
CA ASN A 109 -7.90 -3.91 -12.75
C ASN A 109 -8.33 -2.47 -12.59
N SER A 110 -9.39 -2.22 -11.81
CA SER A 110 -9.82 -0.84 -11.56
C SER A 110 -8.76 -0.06 -10.80
N ALA A 111 -8.06 -0.71 -9.88
CA ALA A 111 -6.99 -0.06 -9.12
C ALA A 111 -5.86 0.35 -10.06
N ILE A 112 -5.46 -0.52 -10.97
CA ILE A 112 -4.42 -0.21 -11.94
C ILE A 112 -4.87 0.93 -12.85
N GLN A 113 -6.10 0.89 -13.33
CA GLN A 113 -6.62 1.95 -14.18
C GLN A 113 -6.63 3.29 -13.48
N TRP A 114 -7.02 3.29 -12.20
CA TRP A 114 -7.02 4.53 -11.43
C TRP A 114 -5.61 5.08 -11.27
N LEU A 115 -4.62 4.21 -11.01
CA LEU A 115 -3.23 4.64 -10.89
C LEU A 115 -2.69 5.18 -12.20
N GLU A 116 -3.05 4.55 -13.32
CA GLU A 116 -2.56 4.97 -14.64
C GLU A 116 -3.28 6.17 -15.18
N GLY A 117 -4.45 6.45 -14.63
CA GLY A 117 -5.23 7.58 -15.09
C GLY A 117 -4.51 8.89 -14.86
N ALA A 118 -4.79 9.85 -15.71
CA ALA A 118 -4.24 11.17 -15.53
C ALA A 118 -4.74 11.70 -14.19
N PRO A 119 -3.88 12.37 -13.43
CA PRO A 119 -4.35 13.00 -12.21
C PRO A 119 -5.51 13.90 -12.59
N SER A 120 -6.59 13.71 -11.92
CA SER A 120 -7.72 14.51 -12.25
C SER A 120 -7.36 15.90 -12.00
N LYS A 121 -7.56 16.59 -12.95
CA LYS A 121 -7.42 17.96 -12.97
C LYS A 121 -7.78 18.64 -11.78
#